data_ce908e20d709ba4878ab1bf08d1c99ad
#
_entry.id   ce908e20d709ba4878ab1bf08d1c99ad
#
_cell.length_a   1.000
_cell.length_b   1.000
_cell.length_c   1.000
_cell.angle_alpha   90.00
_cell.angle_beta   90.00
_cell.angle_gamma   90.00
#
_symmetry.space_group_name_H-M   'P 1'
#
loop_
_entity.id
_entity.type
_entity.pdbx_description
1 polymer ?
#
loop_
_entity_poly.entity_id
_entity_poly.type
_entity_poly.pdbx_seq_one_letter_code
_entity_poly.pdbx_strand_id
1 'polypeptide(L)'
;AGYSGGQIVSTEQVDNYLGLPETDGFTLGSKFREHADMLETEFIDAEVTKIEEIADTEGKKVYKVMLDEGETIETKTIIAATGASHRKLGAEGEKEFTGTGVSYCATCDGAFFKKKITAVVGGGDVALEDALYLSSLCEKVYLIHRRDEFRAAVNIQQKVKETSNIELLTFYEIKEIKGDKKVSSIKLG
;
A
#
# COMPACT_ATOMS: atom_id res chain seq x y z
N ALA A 1 8.98 15.88 -7.24
CA ALA A 1 8.44 15.06 -6.18
C ALA A 1 7.06 15.55 -5.79
N GLY A 2 6.23 14.62 -5.38
CA GLY A 2 4.86 14.88 -5.00
C GLY A 2 4.73 15.52 -3.62
N TYR A 3 3.52 15.60 -3.12
CA TYR A 3 3.21 16.15 -1.80
C TYR A 3 3.88 15.33 -0.67
N SER A 4 4.26 16.01 0.42
CA SER A 4 4.71 15.35 1.65
C SER A 4 3.59 14.49 2.26
N GLY A 5 3.94 13.32 2.82
CA GLY A 5 2.99 12.43 3.49
C GLY A 5 2.87 11.03 2.87
N GLY A 6 3.42 10.78 1.67
CA GLY A 6 3.43 9.45 1.06
C GLY A 6 2.03 8.82 0.94
N GLN A 7 1.87 7.57 1.36
CA GLN A 7 0.59 6.85 1.25
C GLN A 7 -0.54 7.44 2.10
N ILE A 8 -0.24 8.12 3.20
CA ILE A 8 -1.27 8.67 4.08
C ILE A 8 -2.13 9.74 3.38
N VAL A 9 -1.56 10.44 2.41
CA VAL A 9 -2.24 11.53 1.66
C VAL A 9 -3.52 11.06 0.96
N SER A 10 -3.59 9.78 0.59
CA SER A 10 -4.76 9.18 -0.07
C SER A 10 -5.87 8.73 0.90
N THR A 11 -5.67 8.87 2.22
CA THR A 11 -6.66 8.47 3.22
C THR A 11 -7.68 9.58 3.42
N GLU A 12 -8.95 9.32 3.12
CA GLU A 12 -10.02 10.31 3.20
C GLU A 12 -10.33 10.73 4.65
N GLN A 13 -10.21 9.79 5.62
CA GLN A 13 -10.51 10.04 7.02
C GLN A 13 -9.53 9.32 7.93
N VAL A 14 -8.94 10.07 8.86
CA VAL A 14 -7.98 9.58 9.85
C VAL A 14 -8.51 9.92 11.24
N ASP A 15 -9.11 8.92 11.91
CA ASP A 15 -9.74 9.09 13.23
C ASP A 15 -8.87 8.62 14.39
N ASN A 16 -7.82 7.86 14.10
CA ASN A 16 -6.98 7.19 15.10
C ASN A 16 -5.63 7.87 15.35
N TYR A 17 -5.41 9.09 14.85
CA TYR A 17 -4.20 9.84 15.12
C TYR A 17 -4.42 10.75 16.35
N LEU A 18 -3.72 10.44 17.45
CA LEU A 18 -3.84 11.18 18.71
C LEU A 18 -3.49 12.67 18.55
N GLY A 19 -4.37 13.54 19.01
CA GLY A 19 -4.20 15.00 18.94
C GLY A 19 -4.76 15.67 17.69
N LEU A 20 -5.18 14.89 16.67
CA LEU A 20 -5.82 15.39 15.46
C LEU A 20 -7.01 14.49 15.08
N PRO A 21 -8.12 14.54 15.83
CA PRO A 21 -9.32 13.80 15.45
C PRO A 21 -9.98 14.40 14.20
N GLU A 22 -10.72 13.59 13.48
CA GLU A 22 -11.53 14.02 12.33
C GLU A 22 -10.71 14.74 11.24
N THR A 23 -9.48 14.26 10.99
CA THR A 23 -8.62 14.81 9.93
C THR A 23 -8.58 13.86 8.72
N ASP A 24 -8.11 14.38 7.61
CA ASP A 24 -7.76 13.57 6.42
C ASP A 24 -6.25 13.40 6.29
N GLY A 25 -5.84 12.49 5.44
CA GLY A 25 -4.42 12.17 5.26
C GLY A 25 -3.60 13.30 4.63
N PHE A 26 -4.21 14.11 3.76
CA PHE A 26 -3.54 15.27 3.17
C PHE A 26 -3.24 16.33 4.22
N THR A 27 -4.24 16.68 5.03
CA THR A 27 -4.12 17.62 6.14
C THR A 27 -3.09 17.13 7.16
N LEU A 28 -3.11 15.84 7.51
CA LEU A 28 -2.15 15.25 8.44
C LEU A 28 -0.71 15.31 7.88
N GLY A 29 -0.51 14.92 6.62
CA GLY A 29 0.79 15.00 5.94
C GLY A 29 1.32 16.43 5.84
N SER A 30 0.44 17.40 5.55
CA SER A 30 0.78 18.82 5.52
C SER A 30 1.23 19.32 6.89
N LYS A 31 0.53 18.94 7.96
CA LYS A 31 0.92 19.31 9.34
C LYS A 31 2.26 18.73 9.77
N PHE A 32 2.58 17.52 9.33
CA PHE A 32 3.91 16.95 9.57
C PHE A 32 5.01 17.76 8.88
N ARG A 33 4.75 18.18 7.64
CA ARG A 33 5.70 19.02 6.90
C ARG A 33 5.86 20.39 7.55
N GLU A 34 4.77 21.07 7.87
CA GLU A 34 4.79 22.36 8.56
C GLU A 34 5.59 22.29 9.88
N HIS A 35 5.39 21.23 10.67
CA HIS A 35 6.12 21.06 11.93
C HIS A 35 7.62 20.85 11.71
N ALA A 36 8.02 20.09 10.70
CA ALA A 36 9.42 19.91 10.35
C ALA A 36 10.07 21.22 9.84
N ASP A 37 9.33 22.00 9.04
CA ASP A 37 9.78 23.33 8.57
C ASP A 37 9.94 24.31 9.75
N MET A 38 9.04 24.29 10.75
CA MET A 38 9.17 25.09 11.98
C MET A 38 10.41 24.73 12.80
N LEU A 39 10.89 23.51 12.69
CA LEU A 39 12.12 23.04 13.33
C LEU A 39 13.37 23.27 12.46
N GLU A 40 13.23 24.02 11.40
CA GLU A 40 14.33 24.34 10.45
C GLU A 40 14.97 23.07 9.84
N THR A 41 14.18 22.01 9.67
CA THR A 41 14.66 20.78 9.02
C THR A 41 14.87 21.05 7.54
N GLU A 42 16.09 20.79 7.05
CA GLU A 42 16.40 20.91 5.63
C GLU A 42 15.77 19.78 4.82
N PHE A 43 15.13 20.12 3.69
CA PHE A 43 14.55 19.17 2.76
C PHE A 43 15.22 19.34 1.38
N ILE A 44 15.64 18.22 0.82
CA ILE A 44 16.16 18.15 -0.54
C ILE A 44 15.16 17.33 -1.36
N ASP A 45 14.62 17.94 -2.40
CA ASP A 45 13.64 17.32 -3.29
C ASP A 45 14.37 16.62 -4.45
N ALA A 46 14.92 15.44 -4.17
CA ALA A 46 15.72 14.65 -5.09
C ALA A 46 15.51 13.14 -4.86
N GLU A 47 15.81 12.33 -5.87
CA GLU A 47 15.82 10.89 -5.77
C GLU A 47 17.20 10.39 -5.31
N VAL A 48 17.22 9.56 -4.27
CA VAL A 48 18.45 8.86 -3.84
C VAL A 48 18.71 7.68 -4.77
N THR A 49 19.75 7.78 -5.57
CA THR A 49 20.11 6.75 -6.57
C THR A 49 21.06 5.69 -6.02
N LYS A 50 21.92 6.06 -5.05
CA LYS A 50 22.90 5.15 -4.46
C LYS A 50 23.33 5.61 -3.08
N ILE A 51 23.67 4.64 -2.23
CA ILE A 51 24.31 4.86 -0.93
C ILE A 51 25.58 4.01 -0.90
N GLU A 52 26.70 4.62 -0.57
CA GLU A 52 28.00 3.97 -0.41
C GLU A 52 28.55 4.21 0.99
N GLU A 53 29.13 3.18 1.57
CA GLU A 53 29.89 3.30 2.80
C GLU A 53 31.32 3.73 2.43
N ILE A 54 31.80 4.81 3.03
CA ILE A 54 33.15 5.33 2.86
C ILE A 54 33.80 5.57 4.23
N ALA A 55 35.11 5.83 4.24
CA ALA A 55 35.80 6.31 5.43
C ALA A 55 36.00 7.83 5.34
N ASP A 56 35.82 8.52 6.46
CA ASP A 56 36.23 9.92 6.55
C ASP A 56 37.76 10.09 6.64
N THR A 57 38.22 11.29 6.77
CA THR A 57 39.67 11.60 6.88
C THR A 57 40.35 11.03 8.14
N GLU A 58 39.54 10.65 9.14
CA GLU A 58 40.03 10.00 10.37
C GLU A 58 39.85 8.48 10.34
N GLY A 59 39.39 7.92 9.21
CA GLY A 59 39.13 6.49 9.04
C GLY A 59 37.82 6.02 9.70
N LYS A 60 36.93 6.94 10.12
CA LYS A 60 35.61 6.59 10.66
C LYS A 60 34.63 6.31 9.53
N LYS A 61 33.71 5.40 9.78
CA LYS A 61 32.64 5.04 8.86
C LYS A 61 31.67 6.20 8.66
N VAL A 62 31.46 6.61 7.41
CA VAL A 62 30.46 7.55 6.97
C VAL A 62 29.78 7.04 5.70
N TYR A 63 28.64 7.61 5.35
CA TYR A 63 27.88 7.24 4.17
C TYR A 63 27.86 8.39 3.17
N LYS A 64 28.11 8.06 1.91
CA LYS A 64 27.94 8.95 0.78
C LYS A 64 26.63 8.62 0.08
N VAL A 65 25.69 9.57 0.11
CA VAL A 65 24.38 9.47 -0.54
C VAL A 65 24.43 10.23 -1.86
N MET A 66 24.12 9.55 -2.95
CA MET A 66 24.13 10.11 -4.30
C MET A 66 22.69 10.42 -4.73
N LEU A 67 22.48 11.62 -5.25
CA LEU A 67 21.21 12.10 -5.76
C LEU A 67 21.15 12.02 -7.30
N ASP A 68 19.96 12.08 -7.88
CA ASP A 68 19.71 11.96 -9.32
C ASP A 68 20.33 13.09 -10.14
N GLU A 69 20.43 14.31 -9.60
CA GLU A 69 21.07 15.46 -10.25
C GLU A 69 22.61 15.49 -10.14
N GLY A 70 23.19 14.41 -9.59
CA GLY A 70 24.63 14.27 -9.44
C GLY A 70 25.22 14.89 -8.16
N GLU A 71 24.39 15.49 -7.32
CA GLU A 71 24.79 15.95 -6.00
C GLU A 71 25.07 14.78 -5.06
N THR A 72 25.92 15.02 -4.05
CA THR A 72 26.25 14.02 -3.04
C THR A 72 26.26 14.62 -1.66
N ILE A 73 25.73 13.86 -0.69
CA ILE A 73 25.68 14.23 0.72
C ILE A 73 26.48 13.21 1.51
N GLU A 74 27.35 13.68 2.39
CA GLU A 74 28.06 12.82 3.33
C GLU A 74 27.38 12.89 4.71
N THR A 75 27.14 11.74 5.33
CA THR A 75 26.48 11.66 6.63
C THR A 75 27.03 10.52 7.47
N LYS A 76 26.95 10.67 8.80
CA LYS A 76 27.35 9.64 9.75
C LYS A 76 26.29 8.55 9.96
N THR A 77 25.01 8.90 9.74
CA THR A 77 23.87 8.01 9.98
C THR A 77 22.79 8.23 8.94
N ILE A 78 22.01 7.20 8.64
CA ILE A 78 20.90 7.24 7.70
C ILE A 78 19.68 6.60 8.36
N ILE A 79 18.52 7.25 8.22
CA ILE A 79 17.22 6.66 8.49
C ILE A 79 16.53 6.40 7.16
N ALA A 80 16.36 5.13 6.81
CA ALA A 80 15.65 4.75 5.58
C ALA A 80 14.13 4.75 5.85
N ALA A 81 13.45 5.78 5.38
CA ALA A 81 12.00 5.96 5.49
C ALA A 81 11.36 6.10 4.09
N THR A 82 11.73 5.20 3.18
CA THR A 82 11.39 5.25 1.74
C THR A 82 9.94 4.91 1.43
N GLY A 83 9.14 4.62 2.44
CA GLY A 83 7.75 4.21 2.26
C GLY A 83 7.60 2.83 1.62
N ALA A 84 6.41 2.57 1.11
CA ALA A 84 6.08 1.36 0.36
C ALA A 84 5.07 1.70 -0.75
N SER A 85 5.07 0.92 -1.80
CA SER A 85 4.04 0.96 -2.83
C SER A 85 3.34 -0.40 -2.92
N HIS A 86 2.05 -0.37 -3.21
CA HIS A 86 1.31 -1.61 -3.45
C HIS A 86 1.86 -2.34 -4.66
N ARG A 87 2.02 -3.64 -4.52
CA ARG A 87 2.42 -4.49 -5.64
C ARG A 87 1.27 -4.60 -6.63
N LYS A 88 1.49 -4.12 -7.83
CA LYS A 88 0.52 -4.27 -8.91
C LYS A 88 0.39 -5.72 -9.34
N LEU A 89 -0.80 -6.09 -9.76
CA LEU A 89 -1.12 -7.43 -10.25
C LEU A 89 -0.52 -7.65 -11.65
N GLY A 90 -0.53 -6.61 -12.49
CA GLY A 90 -0.08 -6.65 -13.89
C GLY A 90 -1.13 -7.21 -14.84
N ALA A 91 -2.38 -7.33 -14.40
CA ALA A 91 -3.47 -7.79 -15.25
C ALA A 91 -3.94 -6.69 -16.21
N GLU A 92 -4.42 -7.08 -17.38
CA GLU A 92 -5.06 -6.17 -18.32
C GLU A 92 -6.27 -5.49 -17.66
N GLY A 93 -6.44 -4.17 -17.84
CA GLY A 93 -7.49 -3.37 -17.19
C GLY A 93 -7.18 -2.91 -15.76
N GLU A 94 -6.17 -3.43 -15.07
CA GLU A 94 -5.87 -3.05 -13.69
C GLU A 94 -5.69 -1.53 -13.53
N LYS A 95 -4.86 -0.94 -14.39
CA LYS A 95 -4.59 0.50 -14.36
C LYS A 95 -5.80 1.34 -14.74
N GLU A 96 -6.58 0.89 -15.71
CA GLU A 96 -7.77 1.59 -16.21
C GLU A 96 -8.84 1.70 -15.13
N PHE A 97 -9.06 0.61 -14.40
CA PHE A 97 -10.11 0.54 -13.37
C PHE A 97 -9.64 0.90 -11.95
N THR A 98 -8.39 1.35 -11.78
CA THR A 98 -7.92 1.85 -10.47
C THR A 98 -8.74 3.06 -10.04
N GLY A 99 -9.36 2.99 -8.84
CA GLY A 99 -10.30 3.97 -8.32
C GLY A 99 -11.75 3.82 -8.83
N THR A 100 -12.00 2.97 -9.84
CA THR A 100 -13.34 2.71 -10.38
C THR A 100 -13.76 1.23 -10.28
N GLY A 101 -13.21 0.53 -9.29
CA GLY A 101 -13.50 -0.88 -9.00
C GLY A 101 -12.27 -1.71 -8.65
N VAL A 102 -11.08 -1.23 -8.97
CA VAL A 102 -9.81 -1.78 -8.48
C VAL A 102 -9.28 -0.89 -7.38
N SER A 103 -9.00 -1.48 -6.23
CA SER A 103 -8.43 -0.81 -5.06
C SER A 103 -7.28 -1.65 -4.49
N TYR A 104 -6.36 -1.00 -3.79
CA TYR A 104 -5.25 -1.62 -3.07
C TYR A 104 -5.37 -1.46 -1.54
N CYS A 105 -6.48 -0.91 -1.06
CA CYS A 105 -6.74 -0.70 0.35
C CYS A 105 -8.19 -1.08 0.68
N ALA A 106 -8.39 -2.27 1.21
CA ALA A 106 -9.73 -2.74 1.55
C ALA A 106 -10.37 -1.91 2.68
N THR A 107 -9.59 -1.48 3.65
CA THR A 107 -10.07 -0.67 4.77
C THR A 107 -10.43 0.77 4.35
N CYS A 108 -9.75 1.33 3.33
CA CYS A 108 -10.05 2.66 2.79
C CYS A 108 -11.36 2.64 1.98
N ASP A 109 -11.47 1.67 1.08
CA ASP A 109 -12.49 1.69 0.03
C ASP A 109 -13.63 0.68 0.26
N GLY A 110 -13.50 -0.21 1.24
CA GLY A 110 -14.43 -1.33 1.45
C GLY A 110 -15.89 -0.89 1.64
N ALA A 111 -16.12 0.28 2.23
CA ALA A 111 -17.46 0.83 2.41
C ALA A 111 -18.23 1.04 1.10
N PHE A 112 -17.52 1.37 -0.01
CA PHE A 112 -18.14 1.54 -1.34
C PHE A 112 -18.61 0.22 -1.97
N PHE A 113 -18.13 -0.90 -1.44
CA PHE A 113 -18.45 -2.25 -1.91
C PHE A 113 -19.46 -2.98 -1.02
N LYS A 114 -20.07 -2.30 -0.06
CA LYS A 114 -21.09 -2.88 0.82
C LYS A 114 -22.20 -3.57 0.03
N LYS A 115 -22.50 -4.84 0.41
CA LYS A 115 -23.50 -5.71 -0.24
C LYS A 115 -23.20 -6.03 -1.72
N LYS A 116 -21.95 -5.87 -2.16
CA LYS A 116 -21.51 -6.27 -3.50
C LYS A 116 -20.69 -7.56 -3.43
N ILE A 117 -20.43 -8.14 -4.59
CA ILE A 117 -19.49 -9.23 -4.77
C ILE A 117 -18.12 -8.61 -5.03
N THR A 118 -17.11 -9.05 -4.30
CA THR A 118 -15.73 -8.55 -4.41
C THR A 118 -14.74 -9.70 -4.63
N ALA A 119 -13.58 -9.38 -5.16
CA ALA A 119 -12.46 -10.30 -5.29
C ALA A 119 -11.21 -9.70 -4.62
N VAL A 120 -10.53 -10.48 -3.81
CA VAL A 120 -9.23 -10.17 -3.21
C VAL A 120 -8.18 -11.07 -3.84
N VAL A 121 -7.05 -10.49 -4.21
CA VAL A 121 -5.96 -11.23 -4.86
C VAL A 121 -4.73 -11.23 -3.97
N GLY A 122 -4.30 -12.39 -3.55
CA GLY A 122 -3.11 -12.55 -2.74
C GLY A 122 -3.11 -13.80 -1.88
N GLY A 123 -2.05 -13.99 -1.11
CA GLY A 123 -1.89 -15.15 -0.23
C GLY A 123 -1.02 -14.87 1.00
N GLY A 124 -0.77 -13.61 1.31
CA GLY A 124 -0.12 -13.18 2.55
C GLY A 124 -1.14 -12.65 3.56
N ASP A 125 -0.67 -12.27 4.76
CA ASP A 125 -1.52 -11.79 5.85
C ASP A 125 -2.47 -10.68 5.40
N VAL A 126 -1.97 -9.65 4.74
CA VAL A 126 -2.78 -8.51 4.27
C VAL A 126 -3.95 -8.96 3.39
N ALA A 127 -3.72 -9.84 2.42
CA ALA A 127 -4.80 -10.28 1.53
C ALA A 127 -5.88 -11.09 2.26
N LEU A 128 -5.50 -11.92 3.22
CA LEU A 128 -6.44 -12.70 4.01
C LEU A 128 -7.19 -11.83 5.01
N GLU A 129 -6.52 -10.86 5.63
CA GLU A 129 -7.14 -9.87 6.52
C GLU A 129 -8.12 -8.97 5.75
N ASP A 130 -7.73 -8.51 4.56
CA ASP A 130 -8.61 -7.75 3.65
C ASP A 130 -9.84 -8.56 3.25
N ALA A 131 -9.68 -9.86 2.94
CA ALA A 131 -10.81 -10.73 2.64
C ALA A 131 -11.76 -10.91 3.84
N LEU A 132 -11.24 -11.06 5.05
CA LEU A 132 -12.02 -11.12 6.28
C LEU A 132 -12.74 -9.79 6.55
N TYR A 133 -12.06 -8.67 6.38
CA TYR A 133 -12.68 -7.35 6.53
C TYR A 133 -13.82 -7.15 5.52
N LEU A 134 -13.58 -7.40 4.24
CA LEU A 134 -14.58 -7.28 3.19
C LEU A 134 -15.74 -8.26 3.37
N SER A 135 -15.51 -9.43 3.93
CA SER A 135 -16.59 -10.39 4.22
C SER A 135 -17.64 -9.85 5.19
N SER A 136 -17.25 -8.95 6.08
CA SER A 136 -18.18 -8.28 7.00
C SER A 136 -19.07 -7.22 6.31
N LEU A 137 -18.64 -6.71 5.16
CA LEU A 137 -19.32 -5.63 4.42
C LEU A 137 -20.03 -6.14 3.17
N CYS A 138 -19.41 -7.06 2.46
CA CYS A 138 -19.80 -7.51 1.13
C CYS A 138 -20.72 -8.74 1.21
N GLU A 139 -21.51 -8.94 0.17
CA GLU A 139 -22.36 -10.14 0.03
C GLU A 139 -21.50 -11.38 -0.14
N LYS A 140 -20.45 -11.30 -0.94
CA LYS A 140 -19.53 -12.40 -1.20
C LYS A 140 -18.12 -11.87 -1.50
N VAL A 141 -17.12 -12.62 -1.07
CA VAL A 141 -15.70 -12.34 -1.33
C VAL A 141 -15.07 -13.57 -2.01
N TYR A 142 -14.46 -13.38 -3.17
CA TYR A 142 -13.60 -14.37 -3.78
C TYR A 142 -12.15 -14.07 -3.38
N LEU A 143 -11.48 -15.01 -2.69
CA LEU A 143 -10.05 -14.92 -2.40
C LEU A 143 -9.28 -15.73 -3.44
N ILE A 144 -8.58 -15.04 -4.33
CA ILE A 144 -7.89 -15.62 -5.48
C ILE A 144 -6.41 -15.72 -5.18
N HIS A 145 -5.86 -16.92 -5.30
CA HIS A 145 -4.44 -17.17 -5.11
C HIS A 145 -3.88 -18.15 -6.14
N ARG A 146 -2.71 -17.84 -6.68
CA ARG A 146 -2.07 -18.66 -7.75
C ARG A 146 -1.48 -19.99 -7.26
N ARG A 147 -1.43 -20.21 -5.95
CA ARG A 147 -0.94 -21.44 -5.31
C ARG A 147 -2.00 -22.01 -4.39
N ASP A 148 -1.78 -23.21 -3.87
CA ASP A 148 -2.60 -23.83 -2.83
C ASP A 148 -2.17 -23.40 -1.41
N GLU A 149 -0.90 -23.05 -1.23
CA GLU A 149 -0.33 -22.65 0.05
C GLU A 149 -0.35 -21.15 0.24
N PHE A 150 -1.00 -20.70 1.31
CA PHE A 150 -0.96 -19.31 1.77
C PHE A 150 0.27 -19.08 2.66
N ARG A 151 0.89 -17.92 2.51
CA ARG A 151 1.99 -17.47 3.39
C ARG A 151 1.51 -16.76 4.65
N ALA A 152 0.23 -16.51 4.74
CA ALA A 152 -0.42 -15.88 5.90
C ALA A 152 -0.32 -16.77 7.14
N ALA A 153 -0.42 -16.18 8.32
CA ALA A 153 -0.43 -16.89 9.59
C ALA A 153 -1.59 -17.92 9.66
N VAL A 154 -1.33 -19.07 10.25
CA VAL A 154 -2.26 -20.22 10.28
C VAL A 154 -3.63 -19.84 10.89
N ASN A 155 -3.64 -19.03 11.94
CA ASN A 155 -4.86 -18.55 12.59
C ASN A 155 -5.72 -17.68 11.66
N ILE A 156 -5.12 -16.88 10.78
CA ILE A 156 -5.83 -16.07 9.80
C ILE A 156 -6.41 -16.96 8.71
N GLN A 157 -5.62 -17.94 8.22
CA GLN A 157 -6.09 -18.93 7.25
C GLN A 157 -7.30 -19.71 7.77
N GLN A 158 -7.28 -20.10 9.05
CA GLN A 158 -8.39 -20.81 9.67
C GLN A 158 -9.68 -19.96 9.68
N LYS A 159 -9.59 -18.69 10.10
CA LYS A 159 -10.72 -17.77 10.08
C LYS A 159 -11.32 -17.60 8.68
N VAL A 160 -10.46 -17.47 7.65
CA VAL A 160 -10.91 -17.36 6.26
C VAL A 160 -11.70 -18.61 5.84
N LYS A 161 -11.21 -19.81 6.16
CA LYS A 161 -11.90 -21.08 5.84
C LYS A 161 -13.25 -21.25 6.56
N GLU A 162 -13.38 -20.68 7.75
CA GLU A 162 -14.60 -20.72 8.56
C GLU A 162 -15.63 -19.65 8.16
N THR A 163 -15.23 -18.66 7.36
CA THR A 163 -16.09 -17.55 6.95
C THR A 163 -16.93 -17.95 5.74
N SER A 164 -18.22 -18.10 5.92
CA SER A 164 -19.15 -18.72 4.96
C SER A 164 -19.31 -17.99 3.63
N ASN A 165 -19.10 -16.66 3.60
CA ASN A 165 -19.22 -15.85 2.40
C ASN A 165 -17.86 -15.55 1.72
N ILE A 166 -16.77 -16.20 2.16
CA ILE A 166 -15.50 -16.22 1.45
C ILE A 166 -15.37 -17.51 0.65
N GLU A 167 -15.13 -17.39 -0.64
CA GLU A 167 -14.82 -18.53 -1.52
C GLU A 167 -13.36 -18.48 -1.94
N LEU A 168 -12.62 -19.57 -1.69
CA LEU A 168 -11.21 -19.69 -2.05
C LEU A 168 -11.09 -20.20 -3.49
N LEU A 169 -10.39 -19.44 -4.32
CA LEU A 169 -10.04 -19.79 -5.69
C LEU A 169 -8.52 -19.93 -5.78
N THR A 170 -8.02 -21.13 -5.47
CA THR A 170 -6.59 -21.46 -5.56
C THR A 170 -6.23 -21.94 -6.97
N PHE A 171 -4.94 -21.81 -7.35
CA PHE A 171 -4.40 -22.08 -8.67
C PHE A 171 -4.91 -21.17 -9.79
N TYR A 172 -5.47 -20.00 -9.44
CA TYR A 172 -5.94 -19.01 -10.39
C TYR A 172 -5.13 -17.71 -10.31
N GLU A 173 -4.94 -17.10 -11.47
CA GLU A 173 -4.46 -15.74 -11.62
C GLU A 173 -5.49 -14.90 -12.37
N ILE A 174 -5.57 -13.61 -12.07
CA ILE A 174 -6.37 -12.70 -12.88
C ILE A 174 -5.57 -12.37 -14.14
N LYS A 175 -6.15 -12.61 -15.30
CA LYS A 175 -5.57 -12.27 -16.61
C LYS A 175 -6.10 -10.94 -17.12
N GLU A 176 -7.37 -10.65 -16.85
CA GLU A 176 -8.03 -9.47 -17.39
C GLU A 176 -9.13 -8.99 -16.43
N ILE A 177 -9.22 -7.69 -16.25
CA ILE A 177 -10.28 -7.00 -15.51
C ILE A 177 -11.12 -6.24 -16.53
N LYS A 178 -12.44 -6.48 -16.55
CA LYS A 178 -13.36 -5.95 -17.55
C LYS A 178 -14.39 -5.03 -16.91
N GLY A 179 -14.79 -4.04 -17.69
CA GLY A 179 -15.85 -3.12 -17.32
C GLY A 179 -16.13 -2.12 -18.44
N ASP A 180 -16.97 -1.16 -18.14
CA ASP A 180 -17.20 0.04 -18.96
C ASP A 180 -16.73 1.25 -18.15
N LYS A 181 -17.58 1.85 -17.32
CA LYS A 181 -17.20 2.95 -16.39
C LYS A 181 -16.60 2.44 -15.07
N LYS A 182 -16.82 1.19 -14.73
CA LYS A 182 -16.35 0.52 -13.54
C LYS A 182 -16.23 -0.97 -13.79
N VAL A 183 -15.49 -1.66 -12.93
CA VAL A 183 -15.33 -3.12 -13.00
C VAL A 183 -16.69 -3.83 -12.99
N SER A 184 -16.87 -4.76 -13.92
CA SER A 184 -18.05 -5.63 -13.99
C SER A 184 -17.71 -7.12 -13.91
N SER A 185 -16.52 -7.52 -14.34
CA SER A 185 -16.08 -8.92 -14.31
C SER A 185 -14.57 -9.04 -14.34
N ILE A 186 -14.08 -10.23 -13.97
CA ILE A 186 -12.68 -10.63 -14.05
C ILE A 186 -12.55 -11.93 -14.83
N LYS A 187 -11.47 -12.07 -15.58
CA LYS A 187 -11.12 -13.32 -16.27
C LYS A 187 -9.98 -13.98 -15.53
N LEU A 188 -10.20 -15.22 -15.14
CA LEU A 188 -9.19 -16.08 -14.51
C LEU A 188 -8.46 -16.93 -15.54
N GLY A 189 -7.22 -17.33 -15.20
CA GLY A 189 -6.41 -18.23 -16.01
C GLY A 189 -5.50 -19.09 -15.15
#